data_26c52181bd0734b335ee2f75b352132b
#
_entry.id   26c52181bd0734b335ee2f75b352132b
#
_cell.length_a   1.000
_cell.length_b   1.000
_cell.length_c   1.000
_cell.angle_alpha   90.00
_cell.angle_beta   90.00
_cell.angle_gamma   90.00
#
_symmetry.space_group_name_H-M   'P 1'
#
loop_
_entity.id
_entity.type
_entity.pdbx_description
1 polymer ?
#
loop_
_entity_poly.entity_id
_entity_poly.type
_entity_poly.pdbx_seq_one_letter_code
_entity_poly.pdbx_strand_id
1 'polypeptide(L)'
;MKIILLRRKLLAMLACVLAAAAMFYVVNYPEVVSAAATKRQLPIYCVQRDQKMVAISFDAAWGNEDTQQLIDILGQYQIKATFFVVGDWVDKYPESVKALHDAGHEIMNHSNTHAHYNSLSTEEIIADVSACNDKIEAITGVRPTLIRCPYGEYDDHVIAAIRSMGMEPIQWDVDSLDWKEIPADEITQRVVSRVCPGSIVLFHNAAIHTPEALPGIIQSLLQEGYTFVPISQIILPGTCGTDYTIDHTGRQQPCQSGA
;
A
#
# COMPACT_ATOMS: atom_id res chain seq x y z
N MET A 1 -14.72 -1.14 -63.01
CA MET A 1 -13.80 -1.97 -62.20
C MET A 1 -12.46 -1.28 -61.90
N LYS A 2 -11.75 -0.73 -62.90
CA LYS A 2 -10.41 -0.06 -62.69
C LYS A 2 -10.44 1.15 -61.76
N ILE A 3 -11.50 1.99 -61.75
CA ILE A 3 -11.64 3.19 -60.91
C ILE A 3 -11.80 2.82 -59.41
N ILE A 4 -12.50 1.74 -59.11
CA ILE A 4 -12.73 1.26 -57.73
C ILE A 4 -11.38 0.70 -57.16
N LEU A 5 -10.63 0.00 -57.95
CA LEU A 5 -9.30 -0.50 -57.56
C LEU A 5 -8.30 0.64 -57.37
N LEU A 6 -8.36 1.70 -58.15
CA LEU A 6 -7.50 2.89 -58.00
C LEU A 6 -7.83 3.64 -56.71
N ARG A 7 -9.11 3.82 -56.39
CA ARG A 7 -9.57 4.45 -55.13
C ARG A 7 -9.12 3.64 -53.89
N ARG A 8 -9.24 2.30 -53.96
CA ARG A 8 -8.77 1.43 -52.84
C ARG A 8 -7.24 1.51 -52.65
N LYS A 9 -6.45 1.55 -53.71
CA LYS A 9 -4.97 1.74 -53.61
C LYS A 9 -4.63 3.11 -53.06
N LEU A 10 -5.34 4.17 -53.47
CA LEU A 10 -5.10 5.51 -52.95
C LEU A 10 -5.44 5.65 -51.45
N LEU A 11 -6.54 5.03 -51.01
CA LEU A 11 -6.93 4.97 -49.59
C LEU A 11 -5.91 4.18 -48.75
N ALA A 12 -5.42 3.06 -49.29
CA ALA A 12 -4.40 2.26 -48.61
C ALA A 12 -3.07 3.03 -48.48
N MET A 13 -2.66 3.73 -49.53
CA MET A 13 -1.46 4.58 -49.47
C MET A 13 -1.61 5.72 -48.47
N LEU A 14 -2.77 6.37 -48.43
CA LEU A 14 -3.06 7.43 -47.47
C LEU A 14 -3.02 6.90 -46.03
N ALA A 15 -3.58 5.72 -45.78
CA ALA A 15 -3.54 5.05 -44.49
C ALA A 15 -2.09 4.72 -44.05
N CYS A 16 -1.26 4.22 -44.99
CA CYS A 16 0.16 3.95 -44.71
C CYS A 16 0.94 5.23 -44.38
N VAL A 17 0.67 6.34 -45.11
CA VAL A 17 1.32 7.63 -44.86
C VAL A 17 0.92 8.16 -43.48
N LEU A 18 -0.37 8.09 -43.12
CA LEU A 18 -0.85 8.52 -41.81
C LEU A 18 -0.24 7.67 -40.67
N ALA A 19 -0.15 6.35 -40.87
CA ALA A 19 0.50 5.45 -39.90
C ALA A 19 1.98 5.75 -39.74
N ALA A 20 2.70 6.01 -40.82
CA ALA A 20 4.09 6.40 -40.79
C ALA A 20 4.30 7.77 -40.11
N ALA A 21 3.44 8.74 -40.37
CA ALA A 21 3.46 10.05 -39.72
C ALA A 21 3.16 9.95 -38.21
N ALA A 22 2.19 9.12 -37.81
CA ALA A 22 1.89 8.85 -36.41
C ALA A 22 3.06 8.18 -35.69
N MET A 23 3.70 7.19 -36.33
CA MET A 23 4.88 6.50 -35.79
C MET A 23 6.07 7.44 -35.66
N PHE A 24 6.31 8.29 -36.68
CA PHE A 24 7.33 9.34 -36.63
C PHE A 24 7.09 10.30 -35.47
N TYR A 25 5.82 10.71 -35.24
CA TYR A 25 5.46 11.62 -34.16
C TYR A 25 5.70 10.98 -32.79
N VAL A 26 5.29 9.72 -32.59
CA VAL A 26 5.51 8.97 -31.35
C VAL A 26 7.01 8.80 -31.03
N VAL A 27 7.82 8.53 -32.03
CA VAL A 27 9.27 8.32 -31.86
C VAL A 27 10.04 9.60 -31.59
N ASN A 28 9.65 10.70 -32.26
CA ASN A 28 10.41 11.97 -32.17
C ASN A 28 9.89 12.93 -31.09
N TYR A 29 8.67 12.69 -30.58
CA TYR A 29 8.07 13.54 -29.53
C TYR A 29 7.54 12.66 -28.39
N PRO A 30 8.39 11.86 -27.74
CA PRO A 30 7.95 10.95 -26.67
C PRO A 30 7.38 11.69 -25.47
N GLU A 31 7.84 12.93 -25.21
CA GLU A 31 7.33 13.76 -24.11
C GLU A 31 5.87 14.18 -24.31
N VAL A 32 5.45 14.47 -25.56
CA VAL A 32 4.06 14.84 -25.87
C VAL A 32 3.13 13.61 -25.75
N VAL A 33 3.62 12.44 -26.16
CA VAL A 33 2.87 11.18 -26.01
C VAL A 33 2.79 10.75 -24.56
N SER A 34 3.87 10.94 -23.80
CA SER A 34 3.91 10.65 -22.36
C SER A 34 3.02 11.60 -21.54
N ALA A 35 2.94 12.89 -21.93
CA ALA A 35 2.06 13.87 -21.29
C ALA A 35 0.57 13.62 -21.55
N ALA A 36 0.22 12.88 -22.62
CA ALA A 36 -1.15 12.49 -22.92
C ALA A 36 -1.59 11.20 -22.22
N ALA A 37 -0.64 10.39 -21.72
CA ALA A 37 -0.94 9.25 -20.87
C ALA A 37 -1.12 9.75 -19.44
N THR A 38 -2.34 9.74 -18.93
CA THR A 38 -2.61 9.97 -17.50
C THR A 38 -1.76 9.01 -16.69
N LYS A 39 -0.81 9.55 -15.92
CA LYS A 39 0.06 8.74 -15.08
C LYS A 39 -0.83 8.05 -14.04
N ARG A 40 -0.85 6.71 -14.04
CA ARG A 40 -1.60 5.91 -13.07
C ARG A 40 -1.24 6.33 -11.65
N GLN A 41 -2.24 6.56 -10.82
CA GLN A 41 -2.04 6.85 -9.41
C GLN A 41 -1.75 5.54 -8.65
N LEU A 42 -0.70 5.55 -7.85
CA LEU A 42 -0.28 4.38 -7.08
C LEU A 42 -0.25 4.70 -5.58
N PRO A 43 -0.59 3.73 -4.71
CA PRO A 43 -0.29 3.79 -3.29
C PRO A 43 1.20 3.55 -3.04
N ILE A 44 1.65 3.75 -1.81
CA ILE A 44 3.03 3.48 -1.40
C ILE A 44 3.17 1.99 -1.07
N TYR A 45 4.06 1.28 -1.78
CA TYR A 45 4.41 -0.12 -1.53
C TYR A 45 5.67 -0.27 -0.69
N CYS A 46 6.64 0.60 -0.90
CA CYS A 46 7.88 0.71 -0.15
C CYS A 46 8.47 2.11 -0.32
N VAL A 47 9.53 2.41 0.39
CA VAL A 47 10.15 3.73 0.41
C VAL A 47 11.62 3.65 0.02
N GLN A 48 12.13 4.61 -0.74
CA GLN A 48 13.55 4.73 -0.96
C GLN A 48 14.24 5.18 0.33
N ARG A 49 15.06 4.31 0.91
CA ARG A 49 15.84 4.59 2.12
C ARG A 49 17.27 4.07 1.95
N ASP A 50 18.24 4.86 2.36
CA ASP A 50 19.65 4.44 2.40
C ASP A 50 19.94 3.63 3.67
N GLN A 51 19.23 3.94 4.75
CA GLN A 51 19.33 3.24 6.03
C GLN A 51 18.49 1.95 5.97
N LYS A 52 18.98 0.91 6.62
CA LYS A 52 18.25 -0.35 6.80
C LYS A 52 17.06 -0.17 7.75
N MET A 53 15.98 0.41 7.25
CA MET A 53 14.71 0.57 7.94
C MET A 53 13.67 -0.37 7.32
N VAL A 54 12.81 -0.93 8.16
CA VAL A 54 11.69 -1.79 7.75
C VAL A 54 10.47 -1.50 8.61
N ALA A 55 9.28 -1.55 8.02
CA ALA A 55 8.02 -1.47 8.74
C ALA A 55 7.30 -2.82 8.70
N ILE A 56 6.86 -3.30 9.87
CA ILE A 56 5.95 -4.44 9.98
C ILE A 56 4.54 -3.89 10.12
N SER A 57 3.61 -4.45 9.37
CA SER A 57 2.20 -4.08 9.44
C SER A 57 1.28 -5.29 9.46
N PHE A 58 0.12 -5.12 10.11
CA PHE A 58 -0.90 -6.14 10.26
C PHE A 58 -2.24 -5.62 9.74
N ASP A 59 -2.93 -6.40 8.92
CA ASP A 59 -4.32 -6.16 8.56
C ASP A 59 -5.21 -6.94 9.54
N ALA A 60 -6.07 -6.22 10.29
CA ALA A 60 -6.93 -6.80 11.31
C ALA A 60 -8.41 -6.71 10.89
N ALA A 61 -8.96 -7.82 10.44
CA ALA A 61 -10.32 -7.92 9.92
C ALA A 61 -11.17 -8.99 10.62
N TRP A 62 -10.56 -10.02 11.22
CA TRP A 62 -11.26 -11.13 11.88
C TRP A 62 -10.45 -11.62 13.08
N GLY A 63 -11.13 -12.27 14.04
CA GLY A 63 -10.48 -12.78 15.24
C GLY A 63 -9.75 -11.72 16.08
N ASN A 64 -9.38 -12.05 17.30
CA ASN A 64 -8.51 -11.22 18.16
C ASN A 64 -7.71 -12.08 19.14
N GLU A 65 -7.68 -13.39 18.92
CA GLU A 65 -7.14 -14.37 19.84
C GLU A 65 -5.63 -14.22 20.05
N ASP A 66 -4.94 -13.70 19.04
CA ASP A 66 -3.49 -13.47 19.04
C ASP A 66 -3.07 -12.04 19.42
N THR A 67 -4.01 -11.13 19.62
CA THR A 67 -3.72 -9.70 19.87
C THR A 67 -2.72 -9.51 21.00
N GLN A 68 -2.95 -10.12 22.16
CA GLN A 68 -2.02 -9.98 23.30
C GLN A 68 -0.67 -10.63 23.01
N GLN A 69 -0.66 -11.76 22.31
CA GLN A 69 0.58 -12.45 21.94
C GLN A 69 1.42 -11.60 20.98
N LEU A 70 0.80 -10.93 20.00
CA LEU A 70 1.49 -10.01 19.10
C LEU A 70 2.09 -8.82 19.87
N ILE A 71 1.31 -8.22 20.79
CA ILE A 71 1.79 -7.14 21.66
C ILE A 71 3.03 -7.60 22.48
N ASP A 72 2.95 -8.77 23.09
CA ASP A 72 4.02 -9.30 23.93
C ASP A 72 5.29 -9.58 23.12
N ILE A 73 5.15 -10.19 21.92
CA ILE A 73 6.28 -10.46 21.03
C ILE A 73 6.94 -9.14 20.58
N LEU A 74 6.17 -8.21 20.05
CA LEU A 74 6.70 -6.92 19.60
C LEU A 74 7.31 -6.12 20.76
N GLY A 75 6.71 -6.22 21.94
CA GLY A 75 7.19 -5.60 23.17
C GLY A 75 8.55 -6.12 23.64
N GLN A 76 8.81 -7.44 23.53
CA GLN A 76 10.09 -8.06 23.85
C GLN A 76 11.26 -7.47 23.08
N TYR A 77 11.02 -7.08 21.82
CA TYR A 77 12.02 -6.47 20.95
C TYR A 77 11.92 -4.94 20.89
N GLN A 78 11.03 -4.34 21.68
CA GLN A 78 10.75 -2.89 21.70
C GLN A 78 10.37 -2.31 20.33
N ILE A 79 9.69 -3.12 19.51
CA ILE A 79 9.26 -2.76 18.16
C ILE A 79 7.85 -2.19 18.22
N LYS A 80 7.62 -1.13 17.44
CA LYS A 80 6.30 -0.58 17.17
C LYS A 80 5.92 -0.89 15.72
N ALA A 81 4.74 -1.46 15.55
CA ALA A 81 4.16 -1.84 14.25
C ALA A 81 2.96 -0.96 13.91
N THR A 82 2.48 -1.07 12.67
CA THR A 82 1.26 -0.41 12.21
C THR A 82 0.16 -1.46 12.00
N PHE A 83 -1.00 -1.25 12.63
CA PHE A 83 -2.18 -2.10 12.49
C PHE A 83 -3.23 -1.36 11.67
N PHE A 84 -3.59 -1.90 10.52
CA PHE A 84 -4.72 -1.45 9.71
C PHE A 84 -5.95 -2.23 10.12
N VAL A 85 -6.92 -1.57 10.77
CA VAL A 85 -8.07 -2.23 11.38
C VAL A 85 -9.35 -1.93 10.62
N VAL A 86 -10.20 -2.95 10.42
CA VAL A 86 -11.54 -2.80 9.84
C VAL A 86 -12.49 -2.23 10.89
N GLY A 87 -13.36 -1.29 10.51
CA GLY A 87 -14.30 -0.67 11.42
C GLY A 87 -15.25 -1.65 12.12
N ASP A 88 -15.69 -2.72 11.43
CA ASP A 88 -16.48 -3.80 12.04
C ASP A 88 -15.66 -4.59 13.07
N TRP A 89 -14.34 -4.73 12.87
CA TRP A 89 -13.43 -5.33 13.85
C TRP A 89 -13.24 -4.41 15.06
N VAL A 90 -13.16 -3.09 14.85
CA VAL A 90 -13.10 -2.07 15.92
C VAL A 90 -14.34 -2.14 16.81
N ASP A 91 -15.53 -2.22 16.21
CA ASP A 91 -16.78 -2.34 16.96
C ASP A 91 -16.85 -3.64 17.78
N LYS A 92 -16.33 -4.73 17.20
CA LYS A 92 -16.38 -6.04 17.83
C LYS A 92 -15.35 -6.22 18.94
N TYR A 93 -14.17 -5.60 18.78
CA TYR A 93 -13.02 -5.80 19.67
C TYR A 93 -12.37 -4.48 20.12
N PRO A 94 -13.14 -3.54 20.70
CA PRO A 94 -12.62 -2.21 21.09
C PRO A 94 -11.47 -2.31 22.09
N GLU A 95 -11.47 -3.31 22.96
CA GLU A 95 -10.41 -3.55 23.96
C GLU A 95 -9.08 -3.96 23.27
N SER A 96 -9.16 -4.71 22.17
CA SER A 96 -7.97 -5.07 21.39
C SER A 96 -7.36 -3.85 20.71
N VAL A 97 -8.21 -2.97 20.13
CA VAL A 97 -7.76 -1.69 19.56
C VAL A 97 -7.07 -0.83 20.63
N LYS A 98 -7.71 -0.72 21.79
CA LYS A 98 -7.13 0.03 22.91
C LYS A 98 -5.81 -0.56 23.39
N ALA A 99 -5.71 -1.88 23.54
CA ALA A 99 -4.50 -2.56 24.00
C ALA A 99 -3.32 -2.35 23.02
N LEU A 100 -3.56 -2.47 21.71
CA LEU A 100 -2.57 -2.19 20.67
C LEU A 100 -2.10 -0.73 20.73
N HIS A 101 -3.04 0.22 20.85
CA HIS A 101 -2.73 1.65 20.96
C HIS A 101 -1.93 1.95 22.24
N ASP A 102 -2.36 1.45 23.41
CA ASP A 102 -1.69 1.66 24.69
C ASP A 102 -0.28 1.05 24.71
N ALA A 103 -0.06 -0.03 23.95
CA ALA A 103 1.28 -0.60 23.73
C ALA A 103 2.14 0.26 22.79
N GLY A 104 1.60 1.33 22.22
CA GLY A 104 2.31 2.30 21.37
C GLY A 104 2.41 1.91 19.91
N HIS A 105 1.55 0.99 19.44
CA HIS A 105 1.42 0.69 18.00
C HIS A 105 0.57 1.73 17.30
N GLU A 106 0.79 1.94 16.01
CA GLU A 106 -0.08 2.77 15.17
C GLU A 106 -1.35 2.01 14.81
N ILE A 107 -2.50 2.66 14.98
CA ILE A 107 -3.79 2.13 14.55
C ILE A 107 -4.28 2.97 13.37
N MET A 108 -4.38 2.33 12.20
CA MET A 108 -4.69 2.94 10.92
C MET A 108 -5.90 2.26 10.28
N ASN A 109 -6.43 2.88 9.23
CA ASN A 109 -7.69 2.50 8.60
C ASN A 109 -7.54 1.31 7.63
N HIS A 110 -8.46 0.32 7.71
CA HIS A 110 -8.60 -0.77 6.74
C HIS A 110 -10.04 -0.86 6.17
N SER A 111 -10.68 0.29 5.90
CA SER A 111 -12.11 0.42 5.59
C SER A 111 -13.04 0.20 6.80
N ASN A 112 -14.31 0.53 6.65
CA ASN A 112 -15.29 0.27 7.69
C ASN A 112 -15.84 -1.17 7.63
N THR A 113 -16.09 -1.68 6.42
CA THR A 113 -16.83 -2.94 6.20
C THR A 113 -16.07 -3.98 5.38
N HIS A 114 -14.78 -3.74 5.09
CA HIS A 114 -13.95 -4.58 4.21
C HIS A 114 -14.55 -4.74 2.80
N ALA A 115 -15.15 -3.67 2.25
CA ALA A 115 -15.79 -3.69 0.95
C ALA A 115 -14.78 -3.63 -0.22
N HIS A 116 -15.19 -4.10 -1.40
CA HIS A 116 -14.43 -3.98 -2.64
C HIS A 116 -14.52 -2.54 -3.18
N TYR A 117 -13.52 -1.70 -2.89
CA TYR A 117 -13.53 -0.27 -3.20
C TYR A 117 -13.62 0.05 -4.70
N ASN A 118 -13.09 -0.81 -5.57
CA ASN A 118 -13.22 -0.61 -7.01
C ASN A 118 -14.67 -0.65 -7.52
N SER A 119 -15.61 -1.16 -6.72
CA SER A 119 -17.04 -1.24 -7.05
C SER A 119 -17.88 -0.11 -6.43
N LEU A 120 -17.28 0.72 -5.58
CA LEU A 120 -17.96 1.81 -4.87
C LEU A 120 -17.76 3.15 -5.60
N SER A 121 -18.71 4.06 -5.45
CA SER A 121 -18.53 5.45 -5.85
C SER A 121 -17.55 6.19 -4.93
N THR A 122 -17.04 7.32 -5.38
CA THR A 122 -16.17 8.19 -4.57
C THR A 122 -16.82 8.57 -3.24
N GLU A 123 -18.11 8.89 -3.26
CA GLU A 123 -18.89 9.29 -2.07
C GLU A 123 -19.03 8.13 -1.09
N GLU A 124 -19.27 6.91 -1.59
CA GLU A 124 -19.37 5.71 -0.75
C GLU A 124 -18.02 5.37 -0.11
N ILE A 125 -16.91 5.48 -0.85
CA ILE A 125 -15.55 5.29 -0.32
C ILE A 125 -15.28 6.30 0.81
N ILE A 126 -15.54 7.59 0.57
CA ILE A 126 -15.32 8.64 1.57
C ILE A 126 -16.16 8.39 2.83
N ALA A 127 -17.41 7.97 2.67
CA ALA A 127 -18.28 7.66 3.80
C ALA A 127 -17.79 6.45 4.61
N ASP A 128 -17.38 5.36 3.93
CA ASP A 128 -16.85 4.14 4.56
C ASP A 128 -15.54 4.44 5.31
N VAL A 129 -14.60 5.13 4.68
CA VAL A 129 -13.33 5.52 5.30
C VAL A 129 -13.55 6.44 6.50
N SER A 130 -14.47 7.43 6.39
CA SER A 130 -14.76 8.35 7.49
C SER A 130 -15.36 7.61 8.69
N ALA A 131 -16.28 6.68 8.46
CA ALA A 131 -16.91 5.89 9.53
C ALA A 131 -15.86 5.06 10.31
N CYS A 132 -14.91 4.43 9.61
CA CYS A 132 -13.82 3.71 10.27
C CYS A 132 -12.90 4.66 11.06
N ASN A 133 -12.52 5.81 10.48
CA ASN A 133 -11.71 6.81 11.16
C ASN A 133 -12.38 7.28 12.46
N ASP A 134 -13.67 7.56 12.43
CA ASP A 134 -14.41 8.04 13.61
C ASP A 134 -14.43 6.99 14.74
N LYS A 135 -14.57 5.71 14.40
CA LYS A 135 -14.50 4.60 15.36
C LYS A 135 -13.12 4.47 16.00
N ILE A 136 -12.06 4.52 15.20
CA ILE A 136 -10.68 4.44 15.69
C ILE A 136 -10.36 5.64 16.59
N GLU A 137 -10.68 6.84 16.13
CA GLU A 137 -10.45 8.08 16.88
C GLU A 137 -11.20 8.11 18.21
N ALA A 138 -12.42 7.56 18.27
CA ALA A 138 -13.22 7.48 19.50
C ALA A 138 -12.54 6.62 20.59
N ILE A 139 -11.74 5.61 20.22
CA ILE A 139 -11.05 4.73 21.16
C ILE A 139 -9.64 5.24 21.49
N THR A 140 -8.90 5.69 20.48
CA THR A 140 -7.47 6.01 20.57
C THR A 140 -7.21 7.49 20.83
N GLY A 141 -8.17 8.37 20.53
CA GLY A 141 -7.96 9.81 20.50
C GLY A 141 -7.12 10.31 19.30
N VAL A 142 -6.74 9.41 18.39
CA VAL A 142 -5.90 9.73 17.24
C VAL A 142 -6.63 9.38 15.95
N ARG A 143 -6.80 10.36 15.06
CA ARG A 143 -7.41 10.13 13.75
C ARG A 143 -6.41 9.51 12.80
N PRO A 144 -6.74 8.38 12.11
CA PRO A 144 -5.87 7.76 11.13
C PRO A 144 -5.52 8.70 9.97
N THR A 145 -4.26 8.65 9.53
CA THR A 145 -3.76 9.38 8.37
C THR A 145 -3.35 8.45 7.22
N LEU A 146 -3.29 7.15 7.49
CA LEU A 146 -2.96 6.12 6.53
C LEU A 146 -4.14 5.16 6.37
N ILE A 147 -4.26 4.61 5.16
CA ILE A 147 -5.25 3.56 4.87
C ILE A 147 -4.63 2.47 4.03
N ARG A 148 -5.02 1.22 4.29
CA ARG A 148 -4.80 0.10 3.37
C ARG A 148 -6.14 -0.33 2.82
N CYS A 149 -6.28 -0.33 1.49
CA CYS A 149 -7.52 -0.77 0.84
C CYS A 149 -7.73 -2.27 1.04
N PRO A 150 -8.96 -2.73 1.30
CA PRO A 150 -9.29 -4.15 1.37
C PRO A 150 -8.81 -4.92 0.14
N TYR A 151 -8.35 -6.15 0.34
CA TYR A 151 -7.84 -7.05 -0.71
C TYR A 151 -6.64 -6.50 -1.51
N GLY A 152 -6.07 -5.35 -1.12
CA GLY A 152 -5.09 -4.64 -1.92
C GLY A 152 -5.66 -4.05 -3.23
N GLU A 153 -6.97 -3.96 -3.38
CA GLU A 153 -7.65 -3.45 -4.57
C GLU A 153 -7.68 -1.93 -4.60
N TYR A 154 -7.31 -1.37 -5.73
CA TYR A 154 -7.43 0.07 -5.99
C TYR A 154 -7.39 0.34 -7.49
N ASP A 155 -7.92 1.48 -7.87
CA ASP A 155 -7.70 2.15 -9.15
C ASP A 155 -7.51 3.66 -8.92
N ASP A 156 -7.43 4.44 -9.99
CA ASP A 156 -7.14 5.87 -9.88
C ASP A 156 -8.24 6.63 -9.12
N HIS A 157 -9.51 6.21 -9.23
CA HIS A 157 -10.60 6.90 -8.52
C HIS A 157 -10.55 6.62 -7.01
N VAL A 158 -10.21 5.40 -6.60
CA VAL A 158 -10.03 5.03 -5.18
C VAL A 158 -8.89 5.83 -4.56
N ILE A 159 -7.73 5.88 -5.25
CA ILE A 159 -6.58 6.65 -4.77
C ILE A 159 -6.90 8.14 -4.66
N ALA A 160 -7.60 8.69 -5.67
CA ALA A 160 -8.02 10.09 -5.66
C ALA A 160 -8.99 10.40 -4.52
N ALA A 161 -9.98 9.52 -4.27
CA ALA A 161 -10.92 9.66 -3.16
C ALA A 161 -10.19 9.69 -1.81
N ILE A 162 -9.28 8.75 -1.56
CA ILE A 162 -8.50 8.66 -0.31
C ILE A 162 -7.63 9.91 -0.12
N ARG A 163 -6.89 10.33 -1.15
CA ARG A 163 -6.02 11.51 -1.04
C ARG A 163 -6.80 12.81 -0.89
N SER A 164 -8.03 12.89 -1.41
CA SER A 164 -8.91 14.05 -1.18
C SER A 164 -9.29 14.24 0.29
N MET A 165 -9.20 13.17 1.09
CA MET A 165 -9.42 13.19 2.55
C MET A 165 -8.16 13.52 3.35
N GLY A 166 -7.03 13.80 2.69
CA GLY A 166 -5.74 14.02 3.34
C GLY A 166 -5.09 12.74 3.89
N MET A 167 -5.52 11.57 3.42
CA MET A 167 -4.97 10.28 3.81
C MET A 167 -4.04 9.74 2.72
N GLU A 168 -3.02 8.95 3.12
CA GLU A 168 -2.14 8.29 2.16
C GLU A 168 -2.44 6.78 2.08
N PRO A 169 -2.71 6.25 0.88
CA PRO A 169 -2.92 4.83 0.68
C PRO A 169 -1.60 4.06 0.71
N ILE A 170 -1.57 2.99 1.50
CA ILE A 170 -0.41 2.14 1.76
C ILE A 170 -0.67 0.72 1.28
N GLN A 171 0.31 0.15 0.59
CA GLN A 171 0.37 -1.25 0.22
C GLN A 171 1.56 -1.93 0.93
N TRP A 172 2.16 -2.94 0.32
CA TRP A 172 3.34 -3.67 0.80
C TRP A 172 4.17 -4.15 -0.38
N ASP A 173 5.46 -4.26 -0.20
CA ASP A 173 6.38 -4.91 -1.15
C ASP A 173 6.77 -6.32 -0.70
N VAL A 174 6.58 -6.64 0.58
CA VAL A 174 6.83 -7.98 1.12
C VAL A 174 5.55 -8.57 1.72
N ASP A 175 4.96 -9.54 1.02
CA ASP A 175 3.80 -10.30 1.50
C ASP A 175 4.29 -11.56 2.21
N SER A 176 3.94 -11.70 3.49
CA SER A 176 4.28 -12.89 4.30
C SER A 176 3.59 -14.15 3.81
N LEU A 177 2.41 -14.02 3.21
CA LEU A 177 1.46 -15.10 2.87
C LEU A 177 0.98 -15.89 4.09
N ASP A 178 1.03 -15.30 5.28
CA ASP A 178 0.61 -15.90 6.55
C ASP A 178 -0.87 -16.35 6.54
N TRP A 179 -1.72 -15.60 5.83
CA TRP A 179 -3.13 -15.92 5.63
C TRP A 179 -3.38 -17.25 4.88
N LYS A 180 -2.35 -17.83 4.25
CA LYS A 180 -2.41 -19.15 3.60
C LYS A 180 -2.08 -20.29 4.54
N GLU A 181 -1.88 -20.01 5.82
CA GLU A 181 -1.54 -21.02 6.84
C GLU A 181 -0.27 -21.82 6.50
N ILE A 182 0.68 -21.19 5.76
CA ILE A 182 1.98 -21.81 5.50
C ILE A 182 2.80 -21.88 6.80
N PRO A 183 3.71 -22.86 6.94
CA PRO A 183 4.51 -23.05 8.16
C PRO A 183 5.32 -21.81 8.57
N ALA A 184 5.57 -21.64 9.86
CA ALA A 184 6.27 -20.47 10.41
C ALA A 184 7.68 -20.28 9.83
N ASP A 185 8.40 -21.35 9.54
CA ASP A 185 9.72 -21.31 8.91
C ASP A 185 9.65 -20.82 7.44
N GLU A 186 8.62 -21.21 6.70
CA GLU A 186 8.38 -20.68 5.34
C GLU A 186 8.04 -19.19 5.36
N ILE A 187 7.19 -18.75 6.31
CA ILE A 187 6.89 -17.33 6.52
C ILE A 187 8.20 -16.58 6.81
N THR A 188 9.00 -17.09 7.74
CA THR A 188 10.29 -16.49 8.14
C THR A 188 11.23 -16.38 6.95
N GLN A 189 11.48 -17.47 6.24
CA GLN A 189 12.35 -17.47 5.07
C GLN A 189 11.85 -16.49 3.99
N ARG A 190 10.53 -16.49 3.73
CA ARG A 190 9.91 -15.64 2.73
C ARG A 190 10.11 -14.15 3.04
N VAL A 191 9.88 -13.73 4.27
CA VAL A 191 10.02 -12.34 4.68
C VAL A 191 11.49 -11.93 4.67
N VAL A 192 12.33 -12.64 5.39
CA VAL A 192 13.76 -12.29 5.53
C VAL A 192 14.46 -12.20 4.17
N SER A 193 14.17 -13.14 3.25
CA SER A 193 14.82 -13.14 1.92
C SER A 193 14.37 -12.02 0.99
N ARG A 194 13.29 -11.29 1.30
CA ARG A 194 12.71 -10.25 0.43
C ARG A 194 12.85 -8.84 0.96
N VAL A 195 13.01 -8.68 2.27
CA VAL A 195 13.14 -7.35 2.89
C VAL A 195 14.36 -6.63 2.33
N CYS A 196 14.16 -5.39 1.94
CA CYS A 196 15.21 -4.45 1.57
C CYS A 196 15.00 -3.11 2.31
N PRO A 197 15.99 -2.19 2.34
CA PRO A 197 15.81 -0.89 2.99
C PRO A 197 14.56 -0.16 2.48
N GLY A 198 13.66 0.19 3.41
CA GLY A 198 12.41 0.85 3.11
C GLY A 198 11.22 -0.07 2.85
N SER A 199 11.36 -1.39 3.03
CA SER A 199 10.26 -2.35 2.85
C SER A 199 9.15 -2.16 3.87
N ILE A 200 7.91 -2.42 3.40
CA ILE A 200 6.69 -2.54 4.20
C ILE A 200 6.23 -3.99 4.10
N VAL A 201 6.20 -4.69 5.24
CA VAL A 201 5.84 -6.10 5.31
C VAL A 201 4.39 -6.25 5.74
N LEU A 202 3.62 -7.07 5.00
CA LEU A 202 2.24 -7.43 5.33
C LEU A 202 2.19 -8.72 6.14
N PHE A 203 1.47 -8.65 7.26
CA PHE A 203 0.94 -9.76 8.04
C PHE A 203 -0.55 -9.54 8.30
N HIS A 204 -1.22 -10.56 8.86
CA HIS A 204 -2.61 -10.48 9.30
C HIS A 204 -2.72 -10.88 10.77
N ASN A 205 -3.74 -10.32 11.45
CA ASN A 205 -4.13 -10.83 12.76
C ASN A 205 -4.85 -12.19 12.62
N ALA A 206 -4.89 -12.95 13.70
CA ALA A 206 -5.48 -14.30 13.75
C ALA A 206 -4.92 -15.28 12.69
N ALA A 207 -3.76 -14.99 12.11
CA ALA A 207 -3.03 -15.92 11.25
C ALA A 207 -2.21 -16.89 12.13
N ILE A 208 -2.53 -18.18 12.04
CA ILE A 208 -2.15 -19.21 13.02
C ILE A 208 -0.64 -19.26 13.29
N HIS A 209 0.18 -19.10 12.25
CA HIS A 209 1.65 -19.26 12.34
C HIS A 209 2.41 -17.93 12.44
N THR A 210 1.73 -16.79 12.36
CA THR A 210 2.38 -15.47 12.46
C THR A 210 3.06 -15.25 13.81
N PRO A 211 2.43 -15.52 14.96
CA PRO A 211 3.10 -15.37 16.25
C PRO A 211 4.34 -16.24 16.40
N GLU A 212 4.37 -17.44 15.80
CA GLU A 212 5.52 -18.35 15.83
C GLU A 212 6.66 -17.85 14.93
N ALA A 213 6.34 -17.27 13.76
CA ALA A 213 7.32 -16.78 12.78
C ALA A 213 7.98 -15.46 13.20
N LEU A 214 7.25 -14.55 13.85
CA LEU A 214 7.70 -13.19 14.15
C LEU A 214 9.05 -13.12 14.91
N PRO A 215 9.31 -13.90 15.97
CA PRO A 215 10.59 -13.85 16.67
C PRO A 215 11.78 -14.15 15.75
N GLY A 216 11.66 -15.16 14.88
CA GLY A 216 12.70 -15.53 13.93
C GLY A 216 12.96 -14.43 12.89
N ILE A 217 11.90 -13.83 12.35
CA ILE A 217 11.96 -12.71 11.41
C ILE A 217 12.65 -11.51 12.05
N ILE A 218 12.20 -11.10 13.24
CA ILE A 218 12.71 -9.94 13.96
C ILE A 218 14.20 -10.11 14.27
N GLN A 219 14.58 -11.26 14.84
CA GLN A 219 15.98 -11.54 15.20
C GLN A 219 16.89 -11.52 13.96
N SER A 220 16.46 -12.14 12.86
CA SER A 220 17.23 -12.19 11.61
C SER A 220 17.46 -10.77 11.06
N LEU A 221 16.40 -9.96 10.96
CA LEU A 221 16.52 -8.61 10.44
C LEU A 221 17.31 -7.67 11.37
N LEU A 222 17.19 -7.81 12.70
CA LEU A 222 18.03 -7.08 13.66
C LEU A 222 19.51 -7.46 13.50
N GLN A 223 19.83 -8.75 13.32
CA GLN A 223 21.20 -9.22 13.07
C GLN A 223 21.77 -8.68 11.77
N GLU A 224 20.94 -8.49 10.76
CA GLU A 224 21.32 -7.84 9.51
C GLU A 224 21.45 -6.31 9.64
N GLY A 225 21.12 -5.74 10.79
CA GLY A 225 21.24 -4.32 11.08
C GLY A 225 20.04 -3.48 10.68
N TYR A 226 18.85 -4.09 10.49
CA TYR A 226 17.62 -3.35 10.27
C TYR A 226 17.10 -2.71 11.56
N THR A 227 16.52 -1.52 11.41
CA THR A 227 15.74 -0.84 12.45
C THR A 227 14.26 -0.92 12.07
N PHE A 228 13.44 -1.38 13.01
CA PHE A 228 11.99 -1.44 12.82
C PHE A 228 11.36 -0.11 13.23
N VAL A 229 10.49 0.41 12.37
CA VAL A 229 9.74 1.65 12.60
C VAL A 229 8.29 1.49 12.15
N PRO A 230 7.35 2.24 12.73
CA PRO A 230 5.99 2.34 12.19
C PRO A 230 5.97 2.92 10.78
N ILE A 231 4.90 2.67 10.02
CA ILE A 231 4.81 3.14 8.63
C ILE A 231 4.87 4.66 8.54
N SER A 232 4.25 5.40 9.47
CA SER A 232 4.32 6.86 9.46
C SER A 232 5.75 7.42 9.56
N GLN A 233 6.69 6.64 10.11
CA GLN A 233 8.10 7.03 10.26
C GLN A 233 8.97 6.58 9.08
N ILE A 234 8.54 5.57 8.33
CA ILE A 234 9.31 5.12 7.16
C ILE A 234 8.93 5.88 5.90
N ILE A 235 7.70 6.35 5.75
CA ILE A 235 7.26 7.14 4.58
C ILE A 235 7.88 8.53 4.58
N LEU A 236 8.01 9.11 3.39
CA LEU A 236 8.44 10.50 3.23
C LEU A 236 7.25 11.42 3.51
N PRO A 237 7.47 12.50 4.28
CA PRO A 237 6.42 13.48 4.56
C PRO A 237 6.10 14.33 3.31
N GLY A 238 4.94 14.99 3.35
CA GLY A 238 4.52 15.95 2.33
C GLY A 238 3.50 15.40 1.35
N THR A 239 3.44 15.99 0.15
CA THR A 239 2.41 15.75 -0.87
C THR A 239 3.01 15.04 -2.09
N CYS A 240 2.32 14.02 -2.58
CA CYS A 240 2.69 13.32 -3.80
C CYS A 240 2.70 14.28 -5.01
N GLY A 241 3.77 14.24 -5.78
CA GLY A 241 3.98 15.11 -6.93
C GLY A 241 4.68 16.44 -6.61
N THR A 242 4.75 16.84 -5.33
CA THR A 242 5.43 18.05 -4.88
C THR A 242 6.68 17.73 -4.06
N ASP A 243 6.52 16.98 -2.98
CA ASP A 243 7.59 16.67 -2.04
C ASP A 243 8.23 15.31 -2.34
N TYR A 244 7.41 14.37 -2.83
CA TYR A 244 7.85 13.05 -3.25
C TYR A 244 7.11 12.58 -4.49
N THR A 245 7.65 11.56 -5.15
CA THR A 245 6.98 10.83 -6.23
C THR A 245 6.87 9.36 -5.89
N ILE A 246 5.93 8.68 -6.55
CA ILE A 246 5.81 7.22 -6.50
C ILE A 246 6.13 6.70 -7.90
N ASP A 247 7.12 5.84 -8.02
CA ASP A 247 7.51 5.24 -9.29
C ASP A 247 6.54 4.14 -9.73
N HIS A 248 6.77 3.57 -10.90
CA HIS A 248 5.90 2.53 -11.48
C HIS A 248 5.84 1.22 -10.66
N THR A 249 6.76 1.03 -9.71
CA THR A 249 6.77 -0.12 -8.78
C THR A 249 6.05 0.16 -7.47
N GLY A 250 5.56 1.39 -7.26
CA GLY A 250 4.97 1.84 -6.01
C GLY A 250 6.00 2.31 -4.97
N ARG A 251 7.26 2.48 -5.36
CA ARG A 251 8.30 3.00 -4.46
C ARG A 251 8.17 4.51 -4.31
N GLN A 252 7.97 4.97 -3.08
CA GLN A 252 8.02 6.39 -2.73
C GLN A 252 9.48 6.87 -2.70
N GLN A 253 9.75 7.96 -3.38
CA GLN A 253 11.09 8.56 -3.48
C GLN A 253 11.01 10.08 -3.46
N PRO A 254 12.03 10.80 -2.92
CA PRO A 254 12.04 12.25 -2.93
C PRO A 254 11.90 12.80 -4.34
N CYS A 255 11.18 13.91 -4.51
CA CYS A 255 11.28 14.66 -5.77
C CYS A 255 12.74 15.06 -5.97
N GLN A 256 13.30 14.78 -7.15
CA GLN A 256 14.63 15.31 -7.49
C GLN A 256 14.50 16.84 -7.49
N SER A 257 15.16 17.48 -6.55
CA SER A 257 15.36 18.92 -6.61
C SER A 257 16.05 19.21 -7.93
N GLY A 258 15.37 19.95 -8.82
CA GLY A 258 15.91 20.29 -10.14
C GLY A 258 17.32 20.86 -10.01
N ALA A 259 18.25 20.22 -10.70
CA ALA A 259 19.62 20.72 -10.87
C ALA A 259 19.63 21.96 -11.75
#